data_9b3628915521499e93c41cbd7980df5b
#
_entry.id   9b3628915521499e93c41cbd7980df5b
#
_cell.length_a   1.000
_cell.length_b   1.000
_cell.length_c   1.000
_cell.angle_alpha   90.00
_cell.angle_beta   90.00
_cell.angle_gamma   90.00
#
_symmetry.space_group_name_H-M   'P 1'
#
loop_
_entity.id
_entity.type
_entity.pdbx_description
1 polymer ?
#
loop_
_entity_poly.entity_id
_entity_poly.type
_entity_poly.pdbx_seq_one_letter_code
_entity_poly.pdbx_strand_id
1 'polypeptide(L)'
;MLRSLSIVALFALAFQSPASAAPLQPTGKWVMNYTPTACEAKRRFGEIGLAIIPGPLGQSTRLMVELPGKAMRARQHRASIDPEDGRGAVKATALLFPLKKPGARGLYTVLPNELVERAMASGMISIRVGSEEMSGRVALNSAFTQLALGSTGSLRKALDTCMADLRTQWGMVDGKLPKPANASQARGDVRAIFTGDDYPEDAVAAGQGGITQYLLMIGRDGSVMDCVVAQSSGIASLDAMGCQVIRERAKFTAGSGSDGKPATDTYMTPPIRWVLN
;
A
#
# COMPACT_ATOMS: atom_id res chain seq x y z
N MET A 1 39.54 -11.85 -70.62
CA MET A 1 38.63 -12.53 -69.74
C MET A 1 38.82 -11.95 -68.33
N LEU A 2 38.06 -10.89 -68.00
CA LEU A 2 38.07 -10.30 -66.67
C LEU A 2 36.88 -10.87 -65.85
N ARG A 3 37.17 -11.49 -64.71
CA ARG A 3 36.17 -11.96 -63.77
C ARG A 3 35.97 -10.85 -62.71
N SER A 4 34.79 -10.25 -62.69
CA SER A 4 34.34 -9.35 -61.63
C SER A 4 34.01 -10.16 -60.37
N LEU A 5 34.68 -9.84 -59.24
CA LEU A 5 34.29 -10.29 -57.91
C LEU A 5 33.33 -9.24 -57.35
N SER A 6 32.05 -9.65 -57.15
CA SER A 6 31.10 -8.84 -56.41
C SER A 6 31.24 -9.12 -54.90
N ILE A 7 31.63 -8.12 -54.15
CA ILE A 7 31.67 -8.15 -52.69
C ILE A 7 30.28 -7.83 -52.19
N VAL A 8 29.61 -8.81 -51.61
CA VAL A 8 28.33 -8.63 -50.89
C VAL A 8 28.67 -8.18 -49.47
N ALA A 9 28.42 -6.90 -49.18
CA ALA A 9 28.56 -6.37 -47.83
C ALA A 9 27.31 -6.78 -47.03
N LEU A 10 27.44 -7.70 -46.07
CA LEU A 10 26.41 -7.98 -45.06
C LEU A 10 26.39 -6.82 -44.07
N PHE A 11 25.33 -6.02 -44.16
CA PHE A 11 24.99 -5.07 -43.10
C PHE A 11 24.36 -5.85 -41.91
N ALA A 12 25.09 -6.03 -40.83
CA ALA A 12 24.57 -6.52 -39.57
C ALA A 12 23.76 -5.37 -38.95
N LEU A 13 22.40 -5.51 -39.01
CA LEU A 13 21.50 -4.67 -38.23
C LEU A 13 21.67 -5.03 -36.74
N ALA A 14 22.42 -4.20 -36.04
CA ALA A 14 22.48 -4.25 -34.59
C ALA A 14 21.08 -3.89 -34.02
N PHE A 15 20.36 -4.88 -33.55
CA PHE A 15 19.16 -4.65 -32.73
C PHE A 15 19.61 -3.98 -31.43
N GLN A 16 19.49 -2.67 -31.38
CA GLN A 16 19.64 -1.93 -30.13
C GLN A 16 18.42 -2.24 -29.27
N SER A 17 18.60 -3.04 -28.23
CA SER A 17 17.60 -3.20 -27.17
C SER A 17 17.29 -1.80 -26.62
N PRO A 18 15.98 -1.47 -26.39
CA PRO A 18 15.64 -0.19 -25.80
C PRO A 18 16.36 -0.05 -24.45
N ALA A 19 17.16 0.99 -24.31
CA ALA A 19 17.84 1.30 -23.06
C ALA A 19 16.80 1.40 -21.95
N SER A 20 16.87 0.52 -20.95
CA SER A 20 16.07 0.64 -19.75
C SER A 20 16.37 1.99 -19.09
N ALA A 21 15.35 2.77 -18.82
CA ALA A 21 15.55 4.05 -18.13
C ALA A 21 16.26 3.81 -16.79
N ALA A 22 17.27 4.64 -16.50
CA ALA A 22 18.02 4.51 -15.26
C ALA A 22 17.10 4.71 -14.04
N PRO A 23 17.34 3.98 -12.93
CA PRO A 23 16.56 4.14 -11.71
C PRO A 23 16.56 5.58 -11.21
N LEU A 24 15.39 6.06 -10.78
CA LEU A 24 15.27 7.38 -10.19
C LEU A 24 16.06 7.44 -8.87
N GLN A 25 16.96 8.41 -8.81
CA GLN A 25 17.77 8.64 -7.62
C GLN A 25 16.99 9.45 -6.60
N PRO A 26 17.21 9.22 -5.30
CA PRO A 26 16.56 10.00 -4.26
C PRO A 26 17.06 11.44 -4.27
N THR A 27 16.15 12.40 -4.08
CA THR A 27 16.44 13.83 -3.97
C THR A 27 16.56 14.32 -2.53
N GLY A 28 16.41 13.41 -1.55
CA GLY A 28 16.50 13.72 -0.13
C GLY A 28 16.78 12.49 0.73
N LYS A 29 16.90 12.71 2.04
CA LYS A 29 17.03 11.66 3.05
C LYS A 29 15.65 11.02 3.32
N TRP A 30 15.66 9.84 3.94
CA TRP A 30 14.45 9.28 4.56
C TRP A 30 14.01 10.17 5.71
N VAL A 31 12.71 10.44 5.76
CA VAL A 31 12.05 11.18 6.86
C VAL A 31 11.09 10.22 7.53
N MET A 32 11.25 10.05 8.84
CA MET A 32 10.35 9.27 9.66
C MET A 32 9.23 10.15 10.19
N ASN A 33 7.99 9.68 10.04
CA ASN A 33 6.81 10.28 10.64
C ASN A 33 6.18 9.28 11.61
N TYR A 34 5.92 9.73 12.82
CA TYR A 34 5.38 8.91 13.91
C TYR A 34 3.97 9.40 14.22
N THR A 35 3.00 8.50 14.08
CA THR A 35 1.63 8.73 14.50
C THR A 35 1.22 7.70 15.55
N PRO A 36 0.16 7.92 16.32
CA PRO A 36 -0.31 6.92 17.30
C PRO A 36 -0.70 5.55 16.69
N THR A 37 -0.85 5.48 15.36
CA THR A 37 -1.30 4.30 14.64
C THR A 37 -0.33 3.78 13.60
N ALA A 38 0.72 4.53 13.27
CA ALA A 38 1.63 4.15 12.20
C ALA A 38 3.03 4.73 12.34
N CYS A 39 3.99 3.98 11.87
CA CYS A 39 5.36 4.42 11.58
C CYS A 39 5.47 4.58 10.07
N GLU A 40 5.78 5.77 9.60
CA GLU A 40 5.82 6.07 8.17
C GLU A 40 7.21 6.57 7.79
N ALA A 41 7.85 5.90 6.84
CA ALA A 41 9.11 6.35 6.27
C ALA A 41 8.85 6.95 4.88
N LYS A 42 9.21 8.21 4.70
CA LYS A 42 9.01 8.97 3.45
C LYS A 42 10.31 9.32 2.78
N ARG A 43 10.33 9.26 1.43
CA ARG A 43 11.41 9.75 0.61
C ARG A 43 10.91 10.31 -0.72
N ARG A 44 11.65 11.30 -1.26
CA ARG A 44 11.37 11.87 -2.58
C ARG A 44 12.38 11.40 -3.62
N PHE A 45 11.89 11.27 -4.86
CA PHE A 45 12.65 10.93 -6.07
C PHE A 45 12.21 11.89 -7.18
N GLY A 46 12.69 13.14 -7.12
CA GLY A 46 12.15 14.21 -7.93
C GLY A 46 10.68 14.51 -7.60
N GLU A 47 9.81 14.37 -8.60
CA GLU A 47 8.36 14.58 -8.42
C GLU A 47 7.66 13.38 -7.74
N ILE A 48 8.30 12.22 -7.69
CA ILE A 48 7.73 11.03 -7.05
C ILE A 48 8.00 11.04 -5.56
N GLY A 49 6.98 10.77 -4.77
CA GLY A 49 7.09 10.51 -3.33
C GLY A 49 6.81 9.05 -3.03
N LEU A 50 7.61 8.42 -2.18
CA LEU A 50 7.37 7.08 -1.65
C LEU A 50 7.21 7.16 -0.14
N ALA A 51 6.18 6.50 0.39
CA ALA A 51 6.02 6.22 1.80
C ALA A 51 5.92 4.70 2.03
N ILE A 52 6.67 4.20 2.99
CA ILE A 52 6.69 2.82 3.46
C ILE A 52 6.09 2.81 4.86
N ILE A 53 5.02 2.04 5.07
CA ILE A 53 4.23 2.05 6.29
C ILE A 53 3.97 0.60 6.71
N PRO A 54 4.78 0.02 7.62
CA PRO A 54 4.55 -1.32 8.13
C PRO A 54 3.18 -1.48 8.78
N GLY A 55 2.55 -2.60 8.57
CA GLY A 55 1.28 -2.94 9.21
C GLY A 55 1.45 -3.36 10.68
N PRO A 56 0.38 -3.22 11.49
CA PRO A 56 0.44 -3.48 12.94
C PRO A 56 0.88 -4.90 13.29
N LEU A 57 0.46 -5.89 12.52
CA LEU A 57 0.77 -7.29 12.77
C LEU A 57 2.11 -7.75 12.16
N GLY A 58 2.83 -6.88 11.42
CA GLY A 58 4.11 -7.21 10.78
C GLY A 58 4.00 -8.16 9.58
N GLN A 59 2.81 -8.49 9.13
CA GLN A 59 2.59 -9.40 7.99
C GLN A 59 2.58 -8.67 6.65
N SER A 60 2.20 -7.40 6.66
CA SER A 60 2.06 -6.58 5.47
C SER A 60 2.64 -5.19 5.66
N THR A 61 2.98 -4.55 4.55
CA THR A 61 3.46 -3.18 4.51
C THR A 61 2.68 -2.43 3.43
N ARG A 62 2.17 -1.26 3.76
CA ARG A 62 1.52 -0.35 2.82
C ARG A 62 2.58 0.49 2.11
N LEU A 63 2.46 0.59 0.81
CA LEU A 63 3.17 1.59 0.02
C LEU A 63 2.18 2.66 -0.44
N MET A 64 2.55 3.90 -0.20
CA MET A 64 1.90 5.07 -0.76
C MET A 64 2.87 5.76 -1.70
N VAL A 65 2.49 5.92 -2.96
CA VAL A 65 3.33 6.59 -3.95
C VAL A 65 2.60 7.81 -4.47
N GLU A 66 3.23 8.96 -4.36
CA GLU A 66 2.79 10.18 -5.03
C GLU A 66 3.40 10.19 -6.43
N LEU A 67 2.56 10.23 -7.44
CA LEU A 67 2.93 10.23 -8.86
C LEU A 67 2.48 11.52 -9.53
N PRO A 68 3.21 12.03 -10.54
CA PRO A 68 2.70 13.10 -11.38
C PRO A 68 1.48 12.65 -12.18
N GLY A 69 0.63 13.60 -12.56
CA GLY A 69 -0.55 13.37 -13.36
C GLY A 69 -1.86 13.51 -12.57
N LYS A 70 -2.98 13.24 -13.24
CA LYS A 70 -4.32 13.36 -12.65
C LYS A 70 -4.98 11.99 -12.56
N ALA A 71 -5.73 11.77 -11.50
CA ALA A 71 -6.74 10.72 -11.41
C ALA A 71 -8.10 11.38 -11.23
N MET A 72 -9.10 10.96 -12.00
CA MET A 72 -10.47 11.52 -11.91
C MET A 72 -11.23 10.93 -10.73
N ARG A 73 -11.04 9.63 -10.48
CA ARG A 73 -11.63 8.86 -9.39
C ARG A 73 -10.66 7.76 -8.94
N ALA A 74 -10.93 7.19 -7.78
CA ALA A 74 -10.20 6.01 -7.33
C ALA A 74 -10.51 4.83 -8.26
N ARG A 75 -9.46 4.14 -8.73
CA ARG A 75 -9.55 2.92 -9.55
C ARG A 75 -8.45 1.94 -9.19
N GLN A 76 -8.84 0.67 -9.15
CA GLN A 76 -7.89 -0.41 -8.98
C GLN A 76 -7.27 -0.82 -10.32
N HIS A 77 -6.00 -1.14 -10.27
CA HIS A 77 -5.21 -1.63 -11.39
C HIS A 77 -4.41 -2.86 -10.98
N ARG A 78 -4.10 -3.70 -11.95
CA ARG A 78 -3.07 -4.72 -11.76
C ARG A 78 -1.73 -4.02 -11.60
N ALA A 79 -0.94 -4.50 -10.67
CA ALA A 79 0.41 -3.99 -10.44
C ALA A 79 1.40 -5.15 -10.42
N SER A 80 2.64 -4.82 -10.69
CA SER A 80 3.77 -5.73 -10.58
C SER A 80 4.87 -5.01 -9.81
N ILE A 81 5.31 -5.61 -8.73
CA ILE A 81 6.33 -5.07 -7.83
C ILE A 81 7.56 -5.96 -7.91
N ASP A 82 8.69 -5.39 -8.31
CA ASP A 82 9.96 -6.10 -8.37
C ASP A 82 10.93 -5.51 -7.34
N PRO A 83 11.39 -6.33 -6.39
CA PRO A 83 12.43 -5.94 -5.44
C PRO A 83 13.82 -5.78 -6.05
N GLU A 84 14.00 -6.09 -7.34
CA GLU A 84 15.29 -6.07 -8.08
C GLU A 84 16.39 -6.91 -7.38
N ASP A 85 15.98 -8.03 -6.78
CA ASP A 85 16.85 -8.97 -6.07
C ASP A 85 17.14 -10.26 -6.87
N GLY A 86 16.73 -10.28 -8.15
CA GLY A 86 16.91 -11.42 -9.05
C GLY A 86 15.84 -12.52 -8.93
N ARG A 87 14.90 -12.44 -7.99
CA ARG A 87 13.79 -13.41 -7.85
C ARG A 87 12.57 -13.07 -8.68
N GLY A 88 12.61 -11.91 -9.36
CA GLY A 88 11.55 -11.43 -10.23
C GLY A 88 10.39 -10.75 -9.52
N ALA A 89 9.51 -10.21 -10.35
CA ALA A 89 8.38 -9.40 -9.92
C ALA A 89 7.22 -10.23 -9.35
N VAL A 90 6.55 -9.67 -8.36
CA VAL A 90 5.35 -10.24 -7.75
C VAL A 90 4.11 -9.46 -8.20
N LYS A 91 3.06 -10.19 -8.57
CA LYS A 91 1.76 -9.59 -8.93
C LYS A 91 1.08 -9.03 -7.70
N ALA A 92 0.54 -7.82 -7.83
CA ALA A 92 -0.21 -7.12 -6.79
C ALA A 92 -1.39 -6.35 -7.41
N THR A 93 -2.19 -5.75 -6.57
CA THR A 93 -3.17 -4.74 -6.98
C THR A 93 -2.76 -3.39 -6.42
N ALA A 94 -3.07 -2.32 -7.15
CA ALA A 94 -2.83 -0.96 -6.70
C ALA A 94 -4.06 -0.09 -6.97
N LEU A 95 -4.42 0.74 -6.01
CA LEU A 95 -5.47 1.73 -6.15
C LEU A 95 -4.84 3.07 -6.53
N LEU A 96 -5.15 3.57 -7.73
CA LEU A 96 -4.85 4.94 -8.13
C LEU A 96 -6.01 5.85 -7.71
N PHE A 97 -5.71 6.99 -7.11
CA PHE A 97 -6.73 7.90 -6.59
C PHE A 97 -6.29 9.37 -6.70
N PRO A 98 -7.25 10.32 -6.76
CA PRO A 98 -6.94 11.73 -6.80
C PRO A 98 -6.33 12.21 -5.48
N LEU A 99 -5.30 13.04 -5.56
CA LEU A 99 -4.77 13.77 -4.42
C LEU A 99 -5.34 15.20 -4.41
N LYS A 100 -5.42 15.81 -3.23
CA LYS A 100 -5.78 17.24 -3.09
C LYS A 100 -4.75 18.16 -3.75
N LYS A 101 -3.52 17.66 -3.97
CA LYS A 101 -2.44 18.40 -4.63
C LYS A 101 -2.68 18.43 -6.14
N PRO A 102 -2.78 19.62 -6.76
CA PRO A 102 -2.96 19.74 -8.21
C PRO A 102 -1.82 19.06 -8.99
N GLY A 103 -2.16 18.34 -10.05
CA GLY A 103 -1.17 17.69 -10.91
C GLY A 103 -0.52 16.44 -10.30
N ALA A 104 -1.03 15.94 -9.18
CA ALA A 104 -0.57 14.72 -8.54
C ALA A 104 -1.70 13.72 -8.34
N ARG A 105 -1.34 12.43 -8.34
CA ARG A 105 -2.22 11.29 -8.00
C ARG A 105 -1.52 10.39 -7.01
N GLY A 106 -2.29 9.74 -6.16
CA GLY A 106 -1.81 8.74 -5.23
C GLY A 106 -1.89 7.34 -5.82
N LEU A 107 -0.94 6.49 -5.46
CA LEU A 107 -1.01 5.05 -5.63
C LEU A 107 -0.92 4.43 -4.23
N TYR A 108 -1.85 3.54 -3.94
CA TYR A 108 -1.91 2.77 -2.71
C TYR A 108 -1.83 1.28 -3.04
N THR A 109 -0.98 0.55 -2.34
CA THR A 109 -0.94 -0.92 -2.39
C THR A 109 -0.53 -1.47 -1.02
N VAL A 110 -0.98 -2.68 -0.72
CA VAL A 110 -0.56 -3.43 0.45
C VAL A 110 0.17 -4.67 -0.01
N LEU A 111 1.38 -4.85 0.47
CA LEU A 111 2.29 -5.91 0.05
C LEU A 111 2.65 -6.80 1.24
N PRO A 112 2.96 -8.08 1.02
CA PRO A 112 3.60 -8.91 2.05
C PRO A 112 4.86 -8.21 2.57
N ASN A 113 5.06 -8.22 3.89
CA ASN A 113 6.22 -7.57 4.49
C ASN A 113 7.54 -8.08 3.91
N GLU A 114 7.64 -9.39 3.66
CA GLU A 114 8.81 -10.02 3.04
C GLU A 114 9.20 -9.34 1.70
N LEU A 115 8.21 -8.99 0.87
CA LEU A 115 8.47 -8.35 -0.43
C LEU A 115 9.13 -6.98 -0.26
N VAL A 116 8.67 -6.19 0.69
CA VAL A 116 9.22 -4.86 0.99
C VAL A 116 10.60 -4.99 1.65
N GLU A 117 10.80 -5.96 2.53
CA GLU A 117 12.11 -6.27 3.11
C GLU A 117 13.14 -6.65 2.03
N ARG A 118 12.73 -7.45 1.04
CA ARG A 118 13.58 -7.78 -0.12
C ARG A 118 13.97 -6.53 -0.90
N ALA A 119 13.02 -5.62 -1.18
CA ALA A 119 13.29 -4.36 -1.86
C ALA A 119 14.20 -3.43 -1.04
N MET A 120 14.02 -3.41 0.27
CA MET A 120 14.93 -2.67 1.16
C MET A 120 16.33 -3.31 1.20
N ALA A 121 16.44 -4.61 1.14
CA ALA A 121 17.73 -5.32 1.15
C ALA A 121 18.51 -5.12 -0.17
N SER A 122 17.82 -5.16 -1.31
CA SER A 122 18.43 -4.88 -2.63
C SER A 122 18.77 -3.40 -2.81
N GLY A 123 18.11 -2.51 -2.03
CA GLY A 123 18.22 -1.06 -2.19
C GLY A 123 17.46 -0.52 -3.39
N MET A 124 16.55 -1.31 -3.97
CA MET A 124 15.77 -0.92 -5.16
C MET A 124 14.36 -1.47 -5.12
N ILE A 125 13.45 -0.78 -5.78
CA ILE A 125 12.10 -1.24 -6.03
C ILE A 125 11.60 -0.76 -7.39
N SER A 126 11.04 -1.66 -8.17
CA SER A 126 10.33 -1.33 -9.40
C SER A 126 8.84 -1.52 -9.21
N ILE A 127 8.07 -0.51 -9.57
CA ILE A 127 6.62 -0.50 -9.50
C ILE A 127 6.08 -0.31 -10.92
N ARG A 128 5.36 -1.29 -11.41
CA ARG A 128 4.67 -1.23 -12.71
C ARG A 128 3.17 -1.34 -12.48
N VAL A 129 2.43 -0.37 -12.97
CA VAL A 129 0.98 -0.40 -12.97
C VAL A 129 0.53 -0.69 -14.40
N GLY A 130 -0.14 -1.81 -14.61
CA GLY A 130 -0.67 -2.20 -15.91
C GLY A 130 -1.85 -1.32 -16.31
N SER A 131 -1.95 -0.99 -17.61
CA SER A 131 -3.21 -0.60 -18.21
C SER A 131 -4.01 -1.88 -18.42
N GLU A 132 -5.24 -1.97 -17.91
CA GLU A 132 -6.19 -2.90 -18.51
C GLU A 132 -6.44 -2.42 -19.94
N GLU A 133 -6.21 -3.30 -20.91
CA GLU A 133 -6.79 -3.18 -22.25
C GLU A 133 -8.31 -3.24 -22.13
N MET A 134 -8.93 -2.12 -21.88
CA MET A 134 -10.29 -1.92 -22.37
C MET A 134 -10.19 -1.50 -23.83
N SER A 135 -10.60 -2.41 -24.70
CA SER A 135 -10.83 -2.29 -26.13
C SER A 135 -10.82 -0.81 -26.63
N GLY A 136 -9.79 -0.48 -27.40
CA GLY A 136 -9.79 0.68 -28.27
C GLY A 136 -9.32 1.99 -27.66
N ARG A 137 -8.02 2.28 -27.87
CA ARG A 137 -7.41 3.61 -27.83
C ARG A 137 -7.38 4.30 -26.46
N VAL A 138 -6.49 3.94 -25.61
CA VAL A 138 -5.53 4.85 -24.93
C VAL A 138 -4.43 3.96 -24.35
N ALA A 139 -3.25 4.00 -24.94
CA ALA A 139 -2.03 3.60 -24.26
C ALA A 139 -1.81 4.62 -23.14
N LEU A 140 -2.48 4.43 -22.02
CA LEU A 140 -2.04 5.04 -20.77
C LEU A 140 -0.69 4.41 -20.49
N ASN A 141 0.36 5.22 -20.59
CA ASN A 141 1.71 4.88 -20.26
C ASN A 141 1.68 4.02 -19.00
N SER A 142 2.02 2.75 -19.15
CA SER A 142 2.30 1.89 -18.01
C SER A 142 3.29 2.67 -17.15
N ALA A 143 2.85 3.15 -15.99
CA ALA A 143 3.73 3.89 -15.11
C ALA A 143 4.74 2.91 -14.56
N PHE A 144 5.85 2.75 -15.25
CA PHE A 144 7.01 2.02 -14.78
C PHE A 144 7.87 3.00 -14.00
N THR A 145 8.08 2.72 -12.75
CA THR A 145 8.92 3.54 -11.90
C THR A 145 9.90 2.64 -11.17
N GLN A 146 11.17 2.84 -11.43
CA GLN A 146 12.25 2.18 -10.73
C GLN A 146 12.91 3.18 -9.79
N LEU A 147 12.90 2.88 -8.48
CA LEU A 147 13.39 3.76 -7.44
C LEU A 147 14.63 3.14 -6.78
N ALA A 148 15.72 3.90 -6.76
CA ALA A 148 16.93 3.54 -6.02
C ALA A 148 16.73 3.91 -4.54
N LEU A 149 16.36 2.94 -3.71
CA LEU A 149 16.15 3.16 -2.27
C LEU A 149 17.46 3.47 -1.54
N GLY A 150 18.60 3.04 -2.11
CA GLY A 150 19.93 3.18 -1.53
C GLY A 150 20.11 2.31 -0.28
N SER A 151 21.04 2.69 0.60
CA SER A 151 21.24 1.97 1.86
C SER A 151 20.06 2.19 2.81
N THR A 152 19.43 1.10 3.23
CA THR A 152 18.20 1.11 4.04
C THR A 152 18.40 0.53 5.45
N GLY A 153 19.62 0.15 5.84
CA GLY A 153 19.86 -0.49 7.15
C GLY A 153 19.41 0.35 8.36
N SER A 154 19.74 1.64 8.36
CA SER A 154 19.27 2.56 9.41
C SER A 154 17.76 2.79 9.36
N LEU A 155 17.18 2.83 8.17
CA LEU A 155 15.72 2.96 7.97
C LEU A 155 14.99 1.75 8.56
N ARG A 156 15.42 0.55 8.23
CA ARG A 156 14.84 -0.71 8.76
C ARG A 156 14.86 -0.70 10.28
N LYS A 157 16.03 -0.42 10.87
CA LYS A 157 16.15 -0.32 12.34
C LYS A 157 15.19 0.71 12.93
N ALA A 158 15.04 1.88 12.31
CA ALA A 158 14.13 2.93 12.78
C ALA A 158 12.66 2.49 12.70
N LEU A 159 12.25 1.83 11.59
CA LEU A 159 10.90 1.28 11.45
C LEU A 159 10.63 0.17 12.47
N ASP A 160 11.57 -0.75 12.66
CA ASP A 160 11.43 -1.85 13.63
C ASP A 160 11.29 -1.33 15.05
N THR A 161 12.13 -0.37 15.46
CA THR A 161 12.06 0.28 16.78
C THR A 161 10.70 0.97 16.96
N CYS A 162 10.30 1.79 16.00
CA CYS A 162 9.03 2.50 16.05
C CYS A 162 7.84 1.52 16.15
N MET A 163 7.82 0.45 15.35
CA MET A 163 6.74 -0.53 15.40
C MET A 163 6.72 -1.33 16.71
N ALA A 164 7.87 -1.60 17.30
CA ALA A 164 7.95 -2.22 18.62
C ALA A 164 7.34 -1.32 19.70
N ASP A 165 7.68 -0.03 19.67
CA ASP A 165 7.12 0.98 20.60
C ASP A 165 5.60 1.11 20.44
N LEU A 166 5.09 1.20 19.19
CA LEU A 166 3.65 1.26 18.93
C LEU A 166 2.92 0.02 19.42
N ARG A 167 3.46 -1.18 19.17
CA ARG A 167 2.86 -2.42 19.66
C ARG A 167 2.79 -2.45 21.18
N THR A 168 3.83 -1.95 21.85
CA THR A 168 3.83 -1.79 23.30
C THR A 168 2.78 -0.79 23.76
N GLN A 169 2.66 0.37 23.11
CA GLN A 169 1.64 1.37 23.42
C GLN A 169 0.21 0.85 23.22
N TRP A 170 -0.01 0.01 22.22
CA TRP A 170 -1.30 -0.68 22.01
C TRP A 170 -1.53 -1.84 22.98
N GLY A 171 -0.55 -2.16 23.81
CA GLY A 171 -0.61 -3.31 24.71
C GLY A 171 -0.65 -4.65 23.99
N MET A 172 -0.08 -4.74 22.78
CA MET A 172 -0.07 -5.98 22.01
C MET A 172 0.85 -7.01 22.65
N VAL A 173 0.32 -8.23 22.88
CA VAL A 173 1.06 -9.40 23.33
C VAL A 173 0.90 -10.50 22.29
N ASP A 174 2.01 -11.06 21.81
CA ASP A 174 2.03 -12.10 20.77
C ASP A 174 1.17 -11.75 19.52
N GLY A 175 1.25 -10.50 19.08
CA GLY A 175 0.51 -10.00 17.91
C GLY A 175 -1.00 -9.84 18.12
N LYS A 176 -1.47 -9.90 19.38
CA LYS A 176 -2.88 -9.73 19.74
C LYS A 176 -3.07 -8.52 20.63
N LEU A 177 -4.14 -7.78 20.41
CA LEU A 177 -4.59 -6.76 21.34
C LEU A 177 -5.26 -7.41 22.54
N PRO A 178 -4.91 -7.02 23.78
CA PRO A 178 -5.65 -7.42 24.96
C PRO A 178 -7.07 -6.81 24.89
N LYS A 179 -8.02 -7.44 25.54
CA LYS A 179 -9.36 -6.90 25.77
C LYS A 179 -9.50 -6.58 27.25
N PRO A 180 -9.01 -5.46 27.75
CA PRO A 180 -9.23 -5.06 29.13
C PRO A 180 -10.74 -4.82 29.36
N ALA A 181 -11.20 -4.95 30.60
CA ALA A 181 -12.60 -4.82 30.95
C ALA A 181 -13.23 -3.45 30.58
N ASN A 182 -12.37 -2.43 30.55
CA ASN A 182 -12.71 -1.04 30.21
C ASN A 182 -12.36 -0.65 28.77
N ALA A 183 -12.10 -1.62 27.89
CA ALA A 183 -11.79 -1.37 26.47
C ALA A 183 -13.00 -0.79 25.73
N SER A 184 -12.71 -0.08 24.64
CA SER A 184 -13.76 0.37 23.72
C SER A 184 -14.52 -0.80 23.12
N GLN A 185 -15.84 -0.64 23.00
CA GLN A 185 -16.74 -1.65 22.48
C GLN A 185 -17.49 -1.13 21.25
N ALA A 186 -17.56 -1.93 20.20
CA ALA A 186 -18.39 -1.61 19.06
C ALA A 186 -19.89 -1.63 19.46
N ARG A 187 -20.63 -0.65 18.99
CA ARG A 187 -22.08 -0.58 19.13
C ARG A 187 -22.73 -1.40 18.01
N GLY A 188 -22.85 -2.68 18.22
CA GLY A 188 -23.30 -3.65 17.24
C GLY A 188 -22.17 -4.41 16.57
N ASP A 189 -22.52 -5.23 15.57
CA ASP A 189 -21.52 -5.98 14.78
C ASP A 189 -20.92 -5.07 13.71
N VAL A 190 -19.61 -4.82 13.78
CA VAL A 190 -18.88 -4.03 12.78
C VAL A 190 -19.01 -4.63 11.37
N ARG A 191 -19.26 -5.93 11.25
CA ARG A 191 -19.50 -6.57 9.94
C ARG A 191 -20.85 -6.21 9.34
N ALA A 192 -21.84 -5.93 10.18
CA ALA A 192 -23.20 -5.61 9.75
C ALA A 192 -23.37 -4.20 9.15
N ILE A 193 -22.34 -3.34 9.28
CA ILE A 193 -22.38 -2.01 8.66
C ILE A 193 -22.06 -2.03 7.17
N PHE A 194 -21.53 -3.15 6.65
CA PHE A 194 -21.22 -3.34 5.24
C PHE A 194 -22.45 -3.79 4.46
N THR A 195 -22.62 -3.23 3.28
CA THR A 195 -23.70 -3.56 2.33
C THR A 195 -23.12 -4.02 0.99
N GLY A 196 -23.95 -4.56 0.12
CA GLY A 196 -23.51 -4.92 -1.24
C GLY A 196 -22.99 -3.73 -2.04
N ASP A 197 -23.51 -2.53 -1.79
CA ASP A 197 -23.10 -1.30 -2.47
C ASP A 197 -21.69 -0.84 -2.08
N ASP A 198 -21.15 -1.35 -0.99
CA ASP A 198 -19.78 -1.05 -0.57
C ASP A 198 -18.75 -1.90 -1.32
N TYR A 199 -19.19 -2.87 -2.13
CA TYR A 199 -18.25 -3.67 -2.90
C TYR A 199 -17.67 -2.83 -4.04
N PRO A 200 -16.34 -2.63 -4.13
CA PRO A 200 -15.76 -1.83 -5.20
C PRO A 200 -16.03 -2.42 -6.57
N GLU A 201 -16.53 -1.61 -7.50
CA GLU A 201 -16.86 -2.01 -8.88
C GLU A 201 -15.71 -2.75 -9.57
N ASP A 202 -14.47 -2.25 -9.38
CA ASP A 202 -13.27 -2.85 -9.97
C ASP A 202 -13.01 -4.27 -9.44
N ALA A 203 -13.29 -4.52 -8.15
CA ALA A 203 -13.16 -5.85 -7.55
C ALA A 203 -14.27 -6.79 -8.01
N VAL A 204 -15.51 -6.29 -8.15
CA VAL A 204 -16.65 -7.06 -8.72
C VAL A 204 -16.32 -7.47 -10.15
N ALA A 205 -15.91 -6.53 -11.00
CA ALA A 205 -15.59 -6.78 -12.41
C ALA A 205 -14.43 -7.80 -12.59
N ALA A 206 -13.53 -7.86 -11.62
CA ALA A 206 -12.40 -8.78 -11.62
C ALA A 206 -12.68 -10.11 -10.89
N GLY A 207 -13.88 -10.33 -10.34
CA GLY A 207 -14.23 -11.51 -9.57
C GLY A 207 -13.37 -11.68 -8.30
N GLN A 208 -12.94 -10.58 -7.70
CA GLN A 208 -11.98 -10.59 -6.58
C GLN A 208 -12.70 -10.46 -5.24
N GLY A 209 -12.35 -11.31 -4.30
CA GLY A 209 -12.78 -11.25 -2.91
C GLY A 209 -11.62 -11.49 -1.95
N GLY A 210 -11.90 -11.48 -0.65
CA GLY A 210 -10.86 -11.71 0.34
C GLY A 210 -11.29 -11.44 1.76
N ILE A 211 -10.33 -11.41 2.67
CA ILE A 211 -10.55 -11.14 4.09
C ILE A 211 -9.70 -9.95 4.50
N THR A 212 -10.34 -8.95 5.10
CA THR A 212 -9.65 -7.80 5.69
C THR A 212 -9.82 -7.75 7.20
N GLN A 213 -8.85 -7.19 7.89
CA GLN A 213 -8.97 -6.86 9.31
C GLN A 213 -8.30 -5.51 9.55
N TYR A 214 -8.85 -4.72 10.46
CA TYR A 214 -8.42 -3.35 10.70
C TYR A 214 -8.10 -3.11 12.17
N LEU A 215 -7.02 -2.37 12.41
CA LEU A 215 -6.75 -1.75 13.70
C LEU A 215 -7.32 -0.32 13.66
N LEU A 216 -8.18 -0.02 14.61
CA LEU A 216 -8.84 1.27 14.74
C LEU A 216 -8.29 2.02 15.94
N MET A 217 -8.21 3.34 15.84
CA MET A 217 -8.08 4.22 16.98
C MET A 217 -9.46 4.83 17.27
N ILE A 218 -9.96 4.59 18.47
CA ILE A 218 -11.25 5.07 18.93
C ILE A 218 -11.03 6.30 19.80
N GLY A 219 -11.71 7.39 19.46
CA GLY A 219 -11.69 8.63 20.24
C GLY A 219 -12.51 8.53 21.53
N ARG A 220 -12.32 9.53 22.39
CA ARG A 220 -13.07 9.65 23.65
C ARG A 220 -14.57 9.81 23.45
N ASP A 221 -15.01 10.23 22.29
CA ASP A 221 -16.41 10.37 21.87
C ASP A 221 -16.96 9.09 21.20
N GLY A 222 -16.14 8.04 21.08
CA GLY A 222 -16.47 6.80 20.38
C GLY A 222 -16.39 6.89 18.86
N SER A 223 -15.85 7.98 18.31
CA SER A 223 -15.57 8.09 16.87
C SER A 223 -14.35 7.30 16.46
N VAL A 224 -14.28 6.88 15.20
CA VAL A 224 -13.07 6.26 14.62
C VAL A 224 -12.14 7.36 14.14
N MET A 225 -11.12 7.65 14.93
CA MET A 225 -10.10 8.68 14.62
C MET A 225 -9.15 8.21 13.52
N ASP A 226 -8.79 6.92 13.53
CA ASP A 226 -7.94 6.34 12.50
C ASP A 226 -8.26 4.87 12.24
N CYS A 227 -7.94 4.40 11.04
CA CYS A 227 -8.16 3.04 10.57
C CYS A 227 -6.94 2.59 9.76
N VAL A 228 -6.35 1.50 10.20
CA VAL A 228 -5.15 0.92 9.60
C VAL A 228 -5.41 -0.53 9.21
N VAL A 229 -5.04 -0.91 7.99
CA VAL A 229 -5.14 -2.32 7.55
C VAL A 229 -4.17 -3.16 8.37
N ALA A 230 -4.71 -4.06 9.17
CA ALA A 230 -3.96 -5.02 9.96
C ALA A 230 -3.73 -6.32 9.18
N GLN A 231 -4.77 -6.82 8.52
CA GLN A 231 -4.71 -7.91 7.55
C GLN A 231 -5.27 -7.45 6.22
N SER A 232 -4.47 -7.55 5.17
CA SER A 232 -4.85 -7.22 3.81
C SER A 232 -5.54 -8.40 3.13
N SER A 233 -6.55 -8.09 2.31
CA SER A 233 -7.15 -9.05 1.37
C SER A 233 -6.24 -9.38 0.19
N GLY A 234 -5.17 -8.61 -0.02
CA GLY A 234 -4.37 -8.61 -1.24
C GLY A 234 -4.98 -7.75 -2.37
N ILE A 235 -6.16 -7.16 -2.14
CA ILE A 235 -6.92 -6.36 -3.10
C ILE A 235 -7.02 -4.93 -2.58
N ALA A 236 -6.30 -4.01 -3.23
CA ALA A 236 -6.13 -2.65 -2.72
C ALA A 236 -7.45 -1.87 -2.57
N SER A 237 -8.42 -2.10 -3.45
CA SER A 237 -9.74 -1.45 -3.37
C SER A 237 -10.57 -1.96 -2.18
N LEU A 238 -10.54 -3.27 -1.89
CA LEU A 238 -11.23 -3.85 -0.73
C LEU A 238 -10.62 -3.34 0.58
N ASP A 239 -9.29 -3.31 0.65
CA ASP A 239 -8.56 -2.82 1.81
C ASP A 239 -8.88 -1.34 2.11
N ALA A 240 -8.95 -0.51 1.08
CA ALA A 240 -9.27 0.91 1.21
C ALA A 240 -10.75 1.14 1.58
N MET A 241 -11.65 0.43 0.90
CA MET A 241 -13.10 0.56 1.11
C MET A 241 -13.50 0.20 2.53
N GLY A 242 -12.92 -0.85 3.09
CA GLY A 242 -13.24 -1.25 4.45
C GLY A 242 -12.94 -0.16 5.48
N CYS A 243 -11.80 0.51 5.39
CA CYS A 243 -11.50 1.67 6.24
C CYS A 243 -12.47 2.83 6.01
N GLN A 244 -12.89 3.07 4.77
CA GLN A 244 -13.86 4.12 4.47
C GLN A 244 -15.19 3.85 5.16
N VAL A 245 -15.78 2.67 4.94
CA VAL A 245 -17.06 2.26 5.54
C VAL A 245 -17.01 2.31 7.07
N ILE A 246 -15.92 1.81 7.66
CA ILE A 246 -15.76 1.81 9.12
C ILE A 246 -15.72 3.25 9.66
N ARG A 247 -14.96 4.14 9.05
CA ARG A 247 -14.90 5.56 9.49
C ARG A 247 -16.23 6.26 9.39
N GLU A 248 -17.02 5.96 8.37
CA GLU A 248 -18.30 6.60 8.11
C GLU A 248 -19.44 6.06 9.00
N ARG A 249 -19.45 4.75 9.27
CA ARG A 249 -20.64 4.10 9.84
C ARG A 249 -20.42 3.43 11.20
N ALA A 250 -19.19 3.02 11.54
CA ALA A 250 -18.96 2.33 12.80
C ALA A 250 -19.14 3.28 14.00
N LYS A 251 -19.78 2.77 15.04
CA LYS A 251 -20.00 3.49 16.31
C LYS A 251 -19.43 2.67 17.45
N PHE A 252 -18.80 3.37 18.38
CA PHE A 252 -18.19 2.76 19.55
C PHE A 252 -18.68 3.42 20.85
N THR A 253 -18.68 2.65 21.92
CA THR A 253 -18.61 3.17 23.27
C THR A 253 -17.14 3.28 23.60
N ALA A 254 -16.67 4.48 23.95
CA ALA A 254 -15.28 4.70 24.29
C ALA A 254 -14.85 3.87 25.50
N GLY A 255 -13.61 3.42 25.48
CA GLY A 255 -12.98 2.82 26.65
C GLY A 255 -12.76 3.84 27.77
N SER A 256 -12.49 3.37 28.97
CA SER A 256 -12.21 4.22 30.11
C SER A 256 -10.74 4.16 30.51
N GLY A 257 -10.17 5.30 30.83
CA GLY A 257 -8.85 5.40 31.44
C GLY A 257 -8.84 4.96 32.91
N SER A 258 -7.67 5.01 33.52
CA SER A 258 -7.51 4.67 34.95
C SER A 258 -8.27 5.60 35.90
N ASP A 259 -8.64 6.80 35.43
CA ASP A 259 -9.45 7.79 36.14
C ASP A 259 -10.96 7.58 35.93
N GLY A 260 -11.39 6.50 35.25
CA GLY A 260 -12.76 6.20 34.92
C GLY A 260 -13.40 7.08 33.82
N LYS A 261 -12.63 8.01 33.24
CA LYS A 261 -13.13 8.88 32.17
C LYS A 261 -12.90 8.27 30.79
N PRO A 262 -13.72 8.67 29.78
CA PRO A 262 -13.50 8.23 28.41
C PRO A 262 -12.07 8.49 27.95
N ALA A 263 -11.42 7.49 27.40
CA ALA A 263 -10.03 7.54 26.92
C ALA A 263 -9.98 7.11 25.45
N THR A 264 -8.91 7.55 24.77
CA THR A 264 -8.57 7.04 23.45
C THR A 264 -8.09 5.61 23.58
N ASP A 265 -8.53 4.74 22.69
CA ASP A 265 -8.25 3.30 22.76
C ASP A 265 -8.03 2.70 21.38
N THR A 266 -7.45 1.52 21.32
CA THR A 266 -7.29 0.74 20.09
C THR A 266 -8.28 -0.41 20.05
N TYR A 267 -8.81 -0.68 18.88
CA TYR A 267 -9.76 -1.77 18.65
C TYR A 267 -9.38 -2.54 17.39
N MET A 268 -9.27 -3.86 17.50
CA MET A 268 -9.08 -4.75 16.35
C MET A 268 -10.45 -5.26 15.88
N THR A 269 -10.81 -5.00 14.63
CA THR A 269 -12.09 -5.51 14.11
C THR A 269 -12.08 -7.03 14.03
N PRO A 270 -13.24 -7.69 14.08
CA PRO A 270 -13.32 -9.06 13.59
C PRO A 270 -12.95 -9.10 12.08
N PRO A 271 -12.54 -10.28 11.55
CA PRO A 271 -12.32 -10.44 10.12
C PRO A 271 -13.57 -10.11 9.31
N ILE A 272 -13.41 -9.29 8.28
CA ILE A 272 -14.48 -8.89 7.35
C ILE A 272 -14.26 -9.66 6.05
N ARG A 273 -15.27 -10.40 5.63
CA ARG A 273 -15.22 -11.22 4.42
C ARG A 273 -15.88 -10.50 3.26
N TRP A 274 -15.16 -10.33 2.20
CA TRP A 274 -15.63 -9.82 0.91
C TRP A 274 -15.91 -11.02 0.01
N VAL A 275 -17.20 -11.28 -0.24
CA VAL A 275 -17.67 -12.43 -1.02
C VAL A 275 -18.60 -11.91 -2.11
N LEU A 276 -18.38 -12.36 -3.34
CA LEU A 276 -19.30 -12.16 -4.46
C LEU A 276 -20.36 -13.29 -4.43
N ASN A 277 -21.61 -12.93 -4.43
CA ASN A 277 -22.75 -13.87 -4.51
C ASN A 277 -23.09 -14.16 -5.96
#